data_29e56cf4386d9de2c59617ef4a991d44
#
_entry.id   29e56cf4386d9de2c59617ef4a991d44
#
_cell.length_a   1.000
_cell.length_b   1.000
_cell.length_c   1.000
_cell.angle_alpha   90.00
_cell.angle_beta   90.00
_cell.angle_gamma   90.00
#
_symmetry.space_group_name_H-M   'P 1'
#
loop_
_entity.id
_entity.type
_entity.pdbx_description
1 polymer ?
#
loop_
_entity_poly.entity_id
_entity_poly.type
_entity_poly.pdbx_seq_one_letter_code
_entity_poly.pdbx_strand_id
1 'polypeptide(L)'
;MQPISEFDWDKGDKNGLVSIGSHNLYLSVSGPDREPGQPIIVLMQGLGSTIDEWVAVRKLVLPFARWLNYDRSGTGRSECPDQTPPSISAASVAAELDTLLKNAGIEPPFIIVAHSWGGYTSREFLELRPKDVVGMIFVDCNTERFFDSGAWGMDVFGPVLGGQNFIETTGLATSHILSEEEWKAVRDEQANPRHQATEAAEMQATPSDRLALALKRQLEKLPLKDYPVSVIIADTPEDFQKMYDFGVAAGNGTEEDRALFRKYLDRWREMNEDWQRDLLRLSRLSRCVRLHCSHNVQLLQPQSIVKEIQWTMANYQSAMKP
;
A
#
# COMPACT_ATOMS: atom_id res chain seq x y z
N MET A 1 19.71 -13.40 24.44
CA MET A 1 18.25 -13.64 24.56
C MET A 1 17.58 -12.29 24.40
N GLN A 2 16.87 -12.07 23.31
CA GLN A 2 16.05 -10.85 23.15
C GLN A 2 14.81 -10.97 24.04
N PRO A 3 14.31 -9.87 24.59
CA PRO A 3 13.08 -9.91 25.36
C PRO A 3 11.94 -10.36 24.43
N ILE A 4 11.31 -11.47 24.78
CA ILE A 4 10.03 -11.88 24.23
C ILE A 4 9.08 -10.72 24.51
N SER A 5 8.34 -10.26 23.52
CA SER A 5 7.31 -9.23 23.68
C SER A 5 6.44 -9.59 24.88
N GLU A 6 6.27 -8.65 25.81
CA GLU A 6 5.36 -8.84 26.97
C GLU A 6 3.89 -9.01 26.54
N PHE A 7 3.57 -8.75 25.27
CA PHE A 7 2.22 -8.79 24.73
C PHE A 7 1.95 -10.07 23.94
N ASP A 8 0.83 -10.71 24.26
CA ASP A 8 0.20 -11.69 23.38
C ASP A 8 -0.60 -10.93 22.31
N TRP A 9 0.02 -10.69 21.15
CA TRP A 9 -0.58 -9.94 20.04
C TRP A 9 -1.74 -10.68 19.36
N ASP A 10 -1.96 -11.93 19.68
CA ASP A 10 -3.09 -12.71 19.19
C ASP A 10 -4.38 -12.47 19.96
N LYS A 11 -4.33 -11.73 21.09
CA LYS A 11 -5.47 -11.50 21.98
C LYS A 11 -5.71 -10.04 22.31
N GLY A 12 -6.97 -9.67 22.29
CA GLY A 12 -7.45 -8.31 22.62
C GLY A 12 -6.84 -7.24 21.69
N ASP A 13 -7.25 -6.01 21.87
CA ASP A 13 -6.70 -4.88 21.14
C ASP A 13 -5.41 -4.38 21.80
N LYS A 14 -4.35 -4.29 21.02
CA LYS A 14 -3.02 -3.88 21.51
C LYS A 14 -2.34 -2.94 20.55
N ASN A 15 -1.58 -2.02 21.10
CA ASN A 15 -0.67 -1.18 20.34
C ASN A 15 0.54 -0.79 21.17
N GLY A 16 1.62 -0.45 20.52
CA GLY A 16 2.85 -0.02 21.18
C GLY A 16 4.05 -0.01 20.25
N LEU A 17 5.15 0.43 20.78
CA LEU A 17 6.44 0.43 20.10
C LEU A 17 7.11 -0.91 20.27
N VAL A 18 7.57 -1.51 19.17
CA VAL A 18 8.32 -2.77 19.13
C VAL A 18 9.68 -2.51 18.50
N SER A 19 10.74 -2.91 19.19
CA SER A 19 12.11 -2.71 18.69
C SER A 19 12.41 -3.59 17.48
N ILE A 20 13.02 -3.00 16.45
CA ILE A 20 13.62 -3.72 15.32
C ILE A 20 15.15 -3.74 15.40
N GLY A 21 15.70 -3.37 16.56
CA GLY A 21 17.13 -3.36 16.87
C GLY A 21 17.76 -1.98 16.74
N SER A 22 17.57 -1.28 15.64
CA SER A 22 18.08 0.08 15.44
C SER A 22 17.16 1.16 16.02
N HIS A 23 15.87 0.96 15.99
CA HIS A 23 14.82 1.87 16.50
C HIS A 23 13.52 1.09 16.72
N ASN A 24 12.47 1.78 17.12
CA ASN A 24 11.17 1.17 17.41
C ASN A 24 10.13 1.53 16.36
N LEU A 25 9.34 0.53 15.95
CA LEU A 25 8.18 0.75 15.08
C LEU A 25 6.90 0.64 15.90
N TYR A 26 5.95 1.53 15.59
CA TYR A 26 4.62 1.47 16.17
C TYR A 26 3.79 0.39 15.49
N LEU A 27 3.32 -0.55 16.30
CA LEU A 27 2.48 -1.68 15.90
C LEU A 27 1.11 -1.57 16.57
N SER A 28 0.05 -1.84 15.82
CA SER A 28 -1.31 -1.93 16.34
C SER A 28 -1.99 -3.18 15.79
N VAL A 29 -2.51 -3.99 16.70
CA VAL A 29 -3.25 -5.23 16.37
C VAL A 29 -4.58 -5.20 17.10
N SER A 30 -5.67 -5.45 16.38
CA SER A 30 -7.03 -5.38 16.91
C SER A 30 -7.95 -6.40 16.22
N GLY A 31 -9.11 -6.64 16.81
CA GLY A 31 -10.14 -7.53 16.31
C GLY A 31 -10.23 -8.85 17.07
N PRO A 32 -10.94 -9.85 16.56
CA PRO A 32 -11.14 -11.12 17.25
C PRO A 32 -9.82 -11.76 17.67
N ASP A 33 -9.81 -12.42 18.81
CA ASP A 33 -8.67 -13.24 19.22
C ASP A 33 -8.38 -14.30 18.16
N ARG A 34 -7.10 -14.50 17.88
CA ARG A 34 -6.64 -15.42 16.83
C ARG A 34 -6.26 -16.77 17.43
N GLU A 35 -6.82 -17.82 16.87
CA GLU A 35 -6.40 -19.17 17.15
C GLU A 35 -5.21 -19.59 16.28
N PRO A 36 -4.36 -20.52 16.71
CA PRO A 36 -3.25 -21.02 15.92
C PRO A 36 -3.69 -21.49 14.53
N GLY A 37 -2.99 -21.02 13.48
CA GLY A 37 -3.30 -21.32 12.10
C GLY A 37 -4.36 -20.43 11.46
N GLN A 38 -5.00 -19.53 12.20
CA GLN A 38 -5.86 -18.50 11.61
C GLN A 38 -5.02 -17.37 11.03
N PRO A 39 -5.38 -16.83 9.86
CA PRO A 39 -4.62 -15.73 9.26
C PRO A 39 -4.85 -14.43 10.01
N ILE A 40 -3.80 -13.60 10.07
CA ILE A 40 -3.89 -12.18 10.43
C ILE A 40 -3.78 -11.35 9.16
N ILE A 41 -4.61 -10.30 9.08
CA ILE A 41 -4.56 -9.35 7.97
C ILE A 41 -3.45 -8.34 8.26
N VAL A 42 -2.49 -8.22 7.37
CA VAL A 42 -1.35 -7.29 7.48
C VAL A 42 -1.50 -6.20 6.43
N LEU A 43 -1.54 -4.94 6.87
CA LEU A 43 -1.59 -3.78 6.00
C LEU A 43 -0.19 -3.36 5.55
N MET A 44 -0.03 -3.15 4.24
CA MET A 44 1.17 -2.56 3.62
C MET A 44 0.76 -1.34 2.80
N GLN A 45 0.93 -0.17 3.40
CA GLN A 45 0.43 1.11 2.89
C GLN A 45 1.18 1.59 1.66
N GLY A 46 0.58 2.56 0.95
CA GLY A 46 1.19 3.31 -0.13
C GLY A 46 2.34 4.21 0.30
N LEU A 47 2.98 4.85 -0.67
CA LEU A 47 4.04 5.82 -0.46
C LEU A 47 3.54 6.98 0.41
N GLY A 48 4.29 7.35 1.44
CA GLY A 48 3.92 8.40 2.38
C GLY A 48 2.64 8.16 3.18
N SER A 49 1.99 6.99 3.09
CA SER A 49 0.76 6.70 3.83
C SER A 49 1.04 6.18 5.24
N THR A 50 0.13 6.48 6.17
CA THR A 50 0.14 5.99 7.55
C THR A 50 -1.11 5.15 7.85
N ILE A 51 -1.13 4.55 9.04
CA ILE A 51 -2.28 3.75 9.49
C ILE A 51 -3.55 4.59 9.67
N ASP A 52 -3.44 5.90 9.85
CA ASP A 52 -4.58 6.80 10.07
C ASP A 52 -5.45 6.95 8.82
N GLU A 53 -4.90 6.79 7.62
CA GLU A 53 -5.68 6.74 6.37
C GLU A 53 -6.56 5.48 6.26
N TRP A 54 -6.27 4.45 7.04
CA TRP A 54 -6.92 3.14 6.96
C TRP A 54 -7.95 2.88 8.06
N VAL A 55 -8.26 3.88 8.88
CA VAL A 55 -9.19 3.75 10.00
C VAL A 55 -10.58 3.26 9.57
N ALA A 56 -11.08 3.73 8.43
CA ALA A 56 -12.39 3.31 7.91
C ALA A 56 -12.40 1.81 7.50
N VAL A 57 -11.36 1.35 6.81
CA VAL A 57 -11.21 -0.08 6.47
C VAL A 57 -11.06 -0.92 7.74
N ARG A 58 -10.17 -0.50 8.65
CA ARG A 58 -9.95 -1.18 9.93
C ARG A 58 -11.27 -1.38 10.68
N LYS A 59 -12.07 -0.32 10.90
CA LYS A 59 -13.35 -0.41 11.60
C LYS A 59 -14.29 -1.47 11.00
N LEU A 60 -14.29 -1.64 9.69
CA LEU A 60 -15.13 -2.60 8.99
C LEU A 60 -14.58 -4.04 9.04
N VAL A 61 -13.28 -4.21 9.22
CA VAL A 61 -12.61 -5.53 9.31
C VAL A 61 -12.68 -6.12 10.71
N LEU A 62 -12.58 -5.30 11.75
CA LEU A 62 -12.53 -5.73 13.15
C LEU A 62 -13.66 -6.70 13.60
N PRO A 63 -14.90 -6.65 13.08
CA PRO A 63 -15.93 -7.58 13.46
C PRO A 63 -15.68 -9.06 13.06
N PHE A 64 -14.77 -9.31 12.10
CA PHE A 64 -14.63 -10.67 11.55
C PHE A 64 -13.19 -11.15 11.37
N ALA A 65 -12.19 -10.25 11.44
CA ALA A 65 -10.80 -10.63 11.24
C ALA A 65 -9.85 -9.85 12.16
N ARG A 66 -8.75 -10.50 12.51
CA ARG A 66 -7.64 -9.85 13.21
C ARG A 66 -6.86 -8.98 12.24
N TRP A 67 -6.71 -7.72 12.58
CA TRP A 67 -6.08 -6.68 11.75
C TRP A 67 -4.80 -6.19 12.40
N LEU A 68 -3.71 -6.24 11.63
CA LEU A 68 -2.41 -5.69 11.98
C LEU A 68 -2.08 -4.54 11.04
N ASN A 69 -1.74 -3.41 11.63
CA ASN A 69 -1.15 -2.30 10.93
C ASN A 69 0.03 -1.73 11.74
N TYR A 70 0.96 -1.10 11.05
CA TYR A 70 2.13 -0.48 11.65
C TYR A 70 2.47 0.79 10.90
N ASP A 71 3.08 1.74 11.59
CA ASP A 71 3.70 2.89 10.93
C ASP A 71 5.13 2.52 10.55
N ARG A 72 5.53 2.81 9.32
CA ARG A 72 6.90 2.58 8.85
C ARG A 72 7.89 3.52 9.54
N SER A 73 9.17 3.20 9.45
CA SER A 73 10.25 4.06 9.94
C SER A 73 10.10 5.49 9.45
N GLY A 74 10.11 6.45 10.37
CA GLY A 74 10.00 7.87 10.04
C GLY A 74 8.59 8.38 9.75
N THR A 75 7.55 7.54 9.84
CA THR A 75 6.15 7.97 9.66
C THR A 75 5.33 7.73 10.93
N GLY A 76 4.26 8.47 11.07
CA GLY A 76 3.28 8.31 12.14
C GLY A 76 3.92 8.30 13.53
N ARG A 77 3.63 7.24 14.28
CA ARG A 77 4.07 7.04 15.67
C ARG A 77 5.40 6.27 15.78
N SER A 78 5.93 5.79 14.65
CA SER A 78 7.20 5.09 14.60
C SER A 78 8.39 6.04 14.79
N GLU A 79 9.45 5.51 15.32
CA GLU A 79 10.72 6.23 15.38
C GLU A 79 11.38 6.28 13.99
N CYS A 80 12.38 7.09 13.88
CA CYS A 80 13.23 7.21 12.70
C CYS A 80 14.65 6.85 13.12
N PRO A 81 15.49 6.28 12.26
CA PRO A 81 16.92 6.31 12.44
C PRO A 81 17.41 7.74 12.67
N ASP A 82 18.56 7.93 13.32
CA ASP A 82 19.12 9.24 13.66
C ASP A 82 19.11 10.24 12.48
N GLN A 83 19.17 9.72 11.26
CA GLN A 83 18.98 10.48 10.02
C GLN A 83 18.10 9.67 9.06
N THR A 84 17.12 10.32 8.44
CA THR A 84 16.36 9.70 7.35
C THR A 84 17.33 9.35 6.22
N PRO A 85 17.39 8.08 5.79
CA PRO A 85 18.20 7.70 4.62
C PRO A 85 17.80 8.49 3.37
N PRO A 86 18.72 8.78 2.46
CA PRO A 86 18.39 9.48 1.22
C PRO A 86 17.47 8.67 0.30
N SER A 87 17.35 7.36 0.54
CA SER A 87 16.49 6.45 -0.22
C SER A 87 16.05 5.29 0.68
N ILE A 88 14.75 5.00 0.69
CA ILE A 88 14.13 3.91 1.45
C ILE A 88 13.48 2.96 0.46
N SER A 89 14.09 1.77 0.30
CA SER A 89 13.63 0.80 -0.69
C SER A 89 12.47 -0.07 -0.16
N ALA A 90 11.66 -0.58 -1.08
CA ALA A 90 10.61 -1.55 -0.76
C ALA A 90 11.17 -2.81 -0.07
N ALA A 91 12.38 -3.23 -0.43
CA ALA A 91 13.06 -4.37 0.19
C ALA A 91 13.46 -4.08 1.64
N SER A 92 13.94 -2.86 1.95
CA SER A 92 14.26 -2.48 3.33
C SER A 92 13.01 -2.43 4.21
N VAL A 93 11.91 -1.87 3.70
CA VAL A 93 10.61 -1.85 4.41
C VAL A 93 10.08 -3.26 4.68
N ALA A 94 10.19 -4.15 3.71
CA ALA A 94 9.80 -5.56 3.88
C ALA A 94 10.66 -6.26 4.95
N ALA A 95 11.97 -5.98 5.01
CA ALA A 95 12.88 -6.53 6.01
C ALA A 95 12.61 -5.98 7.42
N GLU A 96 12.25 -4.69 7.53
CA GLU A 96 11.81 -4.09 8.80
C GLU A 96 10.52 -4.73 9.31
N LEU A 97 9.52 -4.94 8.44
CA LEU A 97 8.29 -5.65 8.80
C LEU A 97 8.57 -7.08 9.24
N ASP A 98 9.43 -7.80 8.53
CA ASP A 98 9.84 -9.16 8.92
C ASP A 98 10.47 -9.19 10.32
N THR A 99 11.34 -8.23 10.62
CA THR A 99 11.97 -8.07 11.93
C THR A 99 10.94 -7.69 13.00
N LEU A 100 10.04 -6.77 12.69
CA LEU A 100 8.94 -6.35 13.57
C LEU A 100 8.07 -7.54 13.99
N LEU A 101 7.61 -8.34 13.01
CA LEU A 101 6.76 -9.52 13.28
C LEU A 101 7.48 -10.55 14.13
N LYS A 102 8.76 -10.83 13.85
CA LYS A 102 9.58 -11.75 14.64
C LYS A 102 9.75 -11.26 16.09
N ASN A 103 10.07 -9.99 16.27
CA ASN A 103 10.32 -9.43 17.60
C ASN A 103 9.03 -9.24 18.40
N ALA A 104 7.90 -9.05 17.72
CA ALA A 104 6.58 -9.07 18.35
C ALA A 104 6.09 -10.49 18.66
N GLY A 105 6.68 -11.54 18.08
CA GLY A 105 6.22 -12.92 18.25
C GLY A 105 4.90 -13.19 17.49
N ILE A 106 4.66 -12.48 16.40
CA ILE A 106 3.45 -12.65 15.56
C ILE A 106 3.74 -13.70 14.50
N GLU A 107 3.12 -14.86 14.64
CA GLU A 107 3.34 -16.00 13.77
C GLU A 107 2.40 -15.98 12.53
N PRO A 108 2.80 -16.61 11.40
CA PRO A 108 1.93 -16.79 10.25
C PRO A 108 0.71 -17.68 10.58
N PRO A 109 -0.29 -17.77 9.68
CA PRO A 109 -0.29 -17.28 8.29
C PRO A 109 -0.73 -15.81 8.15
N PHE A 110 -0.24 -15.16 7.08
CA PHE A 110 -0.53 -13.76 6.78
C PHE A 110 -1.40 -13.61 5.51
N ILE A 111 -2.44 -12.77 5.59
CA ILE A 111 -3.11 -12.22 4.41
C ILE A 111 -2.70 -10.76 4.29
N ILE A 112 -2.15 -10.37 3.14
CA ILE A 112 -1.62 -9.03 2.92
C ILE A 112 -2.67 -8.15 2.22
N VAL A 113 -2.88 -6.95 2.73
CA VAL A 113 -3.59 -5.87 2.04
C VAL A 113 -2.55 -4.82 1.65
N ALA A 114 -2.33 -4.63 0.37
CA ALA A 114 -1.36 -3.70 -0.18
C ALA A 114 -2.04 -2.59 -0.95
N HIS A 115 -1.53 -1.35 -0.88
CA HIS A 115 -2.02 -0.21 -1.64
C HIS A 115 -0.87 0.50 -2.36
N SER A 116 -1.09 0.89 -3.62
CA SER A 116 -0.15 1.76 -4.36
C SER A 116 1.29 1.21 -4.34
N TRP A 117 2.26 1.97 -3.83
CA TRP A 117 3.66 1.55 -3.60
C TRP A 117 3.78 0.30 -2.71
N GLY A 118 2.78 0.05 -1.84
CA GLY A 118 2.65 -1.19 -1.09
C GLY A 118 2.64 -2.44 -1.97
N GLY A 119 2.35 -2.31 -3.24
CA GLY A 119 2.51 -3.37 -4.24
C GLY A 119 3.96 -3.87 -4.36
N TYR A 120 4.94 -2.97 -4.26
CA TYR A 120 6.36 -3.36 -4.24
C TYR A 120 6.75 -3.97 -2.89
N THR A 121 6.44 -3.29 -1.78
CA THR A 121 6.83 -3.76 -0.43
C THR A 121 6.22 -5.11 -0.09
N SER A 122 4.96 -5.35 -0.46
CA SER A 122 4.27 -6.62 -0.21
C SER A 122 4.85 -7.78 -1.04
N ARG A 123 5.30 -7.52 -2.25
CA ARG A 123 5.94 -8.52 -3.09
C ARG A 123 7.38 -8.79 -2.65
N GLU A 124 8.08 -7.80 -2.11
CA GLU A 124 9.36 -8.00 -1.41
C GLU A 124 9.16 -8.87 -0.16
N PHE A 125 8.11 -8.61 0.63
CA PHE A 125 7.76 -9.43 1.79
C PHE A 125 7.38 -10.86 1.40
N LEU A 126 6.65 -11.05 0.30
CA LEU A 126 6.33 -12.38 -0.25
C LEU A 126 7.62 -13.16 -0.61
N GLU A 127 8.65 -12.49 -1.13
CA GLU A 127 9.93 -13.14 -1.41
C GLU A 127 10.66 -13.59 -0.13
N LEU A 128 10.57 -12.80 0.95
CA LEU A 128 11.13 -13.15 2.27
C LEU A 128 10.35 -14.28 2.96
N ARG A 129 9.02 -14.29 2.78
CA ARG A 129 8.09 -15.16 3.51
C ARG A 129 7.14 -15.95 2.58
N PRO A 130 7.67 -16.68 1.57
CA PRO A 130 6.83 -17.30 0.53
C PRO A 130 5.92 -18.42 1.03
N LYS A 131 6.16 -18.96 2.25
CA LYS A 131 5.34 -20.01 2.86
C LYS A 131 4.32 -19.45 3.86
N ASP A 132 4.50 -18.22 4.29
CA ASP A 132 3.77 -17.60 5.38
C ASP A 132 2.61 -16.73 4.85
N VAL A 133 2.72 -16.26 3.59
CA VAL A 133 1.68 -15.48 2.92
C VAL A 133 0.69 -16.42 2.24
N VAL A 134 -0.58 -16.36 2.68
CA VAL A 134 -1.66 -17.25 2.25
C VAL A 134 -2.79 -16.53 1.50
N GLY A 135 -2.58 -15.28 1.14
CA GLY A 135 -3.50 -14.48 0.33
C GLY A 135 -3.02 -13.05 0.19
N MET A 136 -3.37 -12.40 -0.91
CA MET A 136 -3.02 -11.00 -1.15
C MET A 136 -4.18 -10.25 -1.77
N ILE A 137 -4.38 -9.01 -1.30
CA ILE A 137 -5.32 -8.03 -1.86
C ILE A 137 -4.49 -6.82 -2.30
N PHE A 138 -4.48 -6.54 -3.59
CA PHE A 138 -3.82 -5.39 -4.17
C PHE A 138 -4.85 -4.29 -4.45
N VAL A 139 -4.70 -3.14 -3.84
CA VAL A 139 -5.60 -2.00 -3.97
C VAL A 139 -4.88 -0.93 -4.79
N ASP A 140 -5.21 -0.85 -6.06
CA ASP A 140 -4.63 0.07 -7.04
C ASP A 140 -3.09 0.15 -6.95
N CYS A 141 -2.45 -1.02 -6.98
CA CYS A 141 -1.03 -1.18 -6.69
C CYS A 141 -0.13 -0.95 -7.90
N ASN A 142 1.07 -0.45 -7.62
CA ASN A 142 2.15 -0.37 -8.59
C ASN A 142 2.72 -1.76 -8.90
N THR A 143 3.14 -1.95 -10.15
CA THR A 143 3.83 -3.15 -10.63
C THR A 143 5.18 -2.78 -11.24
N GLU A 144 6.02 -3.78 -11.53
CA GLU A 144 7.30 -3.57 -12.21
C GLU A 144 7.17 -2.94 -13.59
N ARG A 145 5.99 -2.96 -14.20
CA ARG A 145 5.72 -2.32 -15.48
C ARG A 145 5.30 -0.86 -15.37
N PHE A 146 4.97 -0.40 -14.18
CA PHE A 146 4.68 1.00 -13.92
C PHE A 146 5.90 1.83 -14.35
N PHE A 147 5.77 2.75 -15.29
CA PHE A 147 6.85 3.47 -15.98
C PHE A 147 7.57 2.72 -17.11
N ASP A 148 7.12 1.57 -17.56
CA ASP A 148 7.77 0.81 -18.64
C ASP A 148 7.73 1.51 -20.01
N SER A 149 6.86 2.50 -20.17
CA SER A 149 6.70 3.24 -21.43
C SER A 149 7.83 4.25 -21.73
N GLY A 150 8.91 4.23 -20.96
CA GLY A 150 10.15 4.98 -21.23
C GLY A 150 10.13 6.48 -21.03
N ALA A 151 8.98 7.05 -20.67
CA ALA A 151 8.79 8.48 -20.57
C ALA A 151 7.85 8.88 -19.41
N TRP A 152 7.78 8.08 -18.37
CA TRP A 152 7.00 8.35 -17.19
C TRP A 152 7.92 8.87 -16.10
N GLY A 153 7.81 10.12 -15.83
CA GLY A 153 8.51 10.75 -14.73
C GLY A 153 7.92 12.11 -14.47
N MET A 154 8.29 12.70 -13.36
CA MET A 154 7.97 14.09 -13.05
C MET A 154 8.37 15.06 -14.17
N ASP A 155 9.32 14.67 -15.04
CA ASP A 155 9.72 15.42 -16.23
C ASP A 155 8.57 15.61 -17.24
N VAL A 156 7.64 14.64 -17.32
CA VAL A 156 6.47 14.74 -18.22
C VAL A 156 5.30 15.44 -17.56
N PHE A 157 5.05 15.16 -16.30
CA PHE A 157 3.89 15.67 -15.57
C PHE A 157 4.20 16.99 -14.85
N GLY A 158 5.38 17.09 -14.25
CA GLY A 158 5.80 18.21 -13.40
C GLY A 158 5.55 19.59 -14.01
N PRO A 159 5.89 19.85 -15.28
CA PRO A 159 5.66 21.15 -15.91
C PRO A 159 4.18 21.56 -15.91
N VAL A 160 3.26 20.61 -16.11
CA VAL A 160 1.81 20.90 -16.13
C VAL A 160 1.22 20.85 -14.72
N LEU A 161 1.68 19.93 -13.88
CA LEU A 161 1.21 19.85 -12.49
C LEU A 161 1.58 21.09 -11.67
N GLY A 162 2.78 21.65 -11.86
CA GLY A 162 3.16 22.93 -11.27
C GLY A 162 3.13 22.96 -9.74
N GLY A 163 3.35 21.83 -9.07
CA GLY A 163 3.35 21.74 -7.60
C GLY A 163 1.98 21.81 -6.95
N GLN A 164 0.89 21.57 -7.69
CA GLN A 164 -0.47 21.53 -7.15
C GLN A 164 -0.64 20.42 -6.09
N ASN A 165 -1.55 20.66 -5.15
CA ASN A 165 -1.88 19.70 -4.10
C ASN A 165 -2.83 18.63 -4.67
N PHE A 166 -2.40 17.36 -4.65
CA PHE A 166 -3.19 16.23 -5.13
C PHE A 166 -4.55 16.11 -4.40
N ILE A 167 -4.56 16.24 -3.09
CA ILE A 167 -5.74 16.08 -2.24
C ILE A 167 -6.82 17.11 -2.60
N GLU A 168 -6.41 18.36 -2.80
CA GLU A 168 -7.32 19.45 -3.15
C GLU A 168 -7.80 19.34 -4.59
N THR A 169 -6.87 19.11 -5.52
CA THR A 169 -7.16 19.08 -6.96
C THR A 169 -8.06 17.90 -7.36
N THR A 170 -7.86 16.73 -6.74
CA THR A 170 -8.72 15.57 -7.00
C THR A 170 -10.07 15.63 -6.28
N GLY A 171 -10.22 16.55 -5.32
CA GLY A 171 -11.42 16.70 -4.49
C GLY A 171 -11.44 15.74 -3.29
N LEU A 172 -10.34 15.04 -3.00
CA LEU A 172 -10.25 14.12 -1.87
C LEU A 172 -10.48 14.81 -0.53
N ALA A 173 -10.05 16.08 -0.40
CA ALA A 173 -10.25 16.90 0.79
C ALA A 173 -11.71 16.99 1.28
N THR A 174 -12.67 16.84 0.39
CA THR A 174 -14.12 16.97 0.69
C THR A 174 -14.92 15.69 0.42
N SER A 175 -14.35 14.71 -0.24
CA SER A 175 -15.04 13.47 -0.62
C SER A 175 -14.70 12.26 0.26
N HIS A 176 -13.66 12.35 1.10
CA HIS A 176 -13.30 11.27 2.03
C HIS A 176 -14.41 11.00 3.05
N ILE A 177 -14.45 9.78 3.59
CA ILE A 177 -15.47 9.34 4.56
C ILE A 177 -15.00 9.36 6.03
N LEU A 178 -13.78 9.81 6.28
CA LEU A 178 -13.26 9.95 7.64
C LEU A 178 -13.98 11.06 8.39
N SER A 179 -14.06 10.97 9.72
CA SER A 179 -14.50 12.09 10.57
C SER A 179 -13.50 13.26 10.47
N GLU A 180 -13.94 14.46 10.87
CA GLU A 180 -13.06 15.64 10.91
C GLU A 180 -11.80 15.42 11.76
N GLU A 181 -11.93 14.70 12.88
CA GLU A 181 -10.80 14.39 13.76
C GLU A 181 -9.82 13.41 13.09
N GLU A 182 -10.34 12.34 12.47
CA GLU A 182 -9.52 11.35 11.74
C GLU A 182 -8.83 12.00 10.54
N TRP A 183 -9.54 12.81 9.79
CA TRP A 183 -8.97 13.53 8.66
C TRP A 183 -7.91 14.56 9.08
N LYS A 184 -8.14 15.22 10.21
CA LYS A 184 -7.15 16.13 10.79
C LYS A 184 -5.86 15.38 11.13
N ALA A 185 -5.93 14.19 11.71
CA ALA A 185 -4.74 13.40 12.03
C ALA A 185 -3.93 13.05 10.77
N VAL A 186 -4.60 12.67 9.68
CA VAL A 186 -3.96 12.42 8.37
C VAL A 186 -3.23 13.67 7.88
N ARG A 187 -3.89 14.84 7.89
CA ARG A 187 -3.28 16.08 7.40
C ARG A 187 -2.13 16.58 8.28
N ASP A 188 -2.27 16.45 9.59
CA ASP A 188 -1.22 16.87 10.53
C ASP A 188 0.06 16.04 10.31
N GLU A 189 -0.09 14.74 10.07
CA GLU A 189 1.06 13.89 9.78
C GLU A 189 1.67 14.18 8.40
N GLN A 190 0.87 14.39 7.36
CA GLN A 190 1.37 14.81 6.04
C GLN A 190 2.11 16.15 6.06
N ALA A 191 1.76 17.04 6.98
CA ALA A 191 2.46 18.30 7.20
C ALA A 191 3.74 18.16 8.05
N ASN A 192 4.00 17.01 8.63
CA ASN A 192 5.16 16.77 9.48
C ASN A 192 6.44 16.69 8.63
N PRO A 193 7.47 17.53 8.88
CA PRO A 193 8.69 17.51 8.09
C PRO A 193 9.43 16.18 8.08
N ARG A 194 9.37 15.39 9.17
CA ARG A 194 9.95 14.06 9.24
C ARG A 194 9.23 13.11 8.27
N HIS A 195 7.91 13.15 8.25
CA HIS A 195 7.10 12.37 7.33
C HIS A 195 7.41 12.71 5.88
N GLN A 196 7.47 14.00 5.54
CA GLN A 196 7.79 14.49 4.18
C GLN A 196 9.19 14.04 3.72
N ALA A 197 10.17 14.04 4.62
CA ALA A 197 11.52 13.55 4.33
C ALA A 197 11.51 12.03 4.06
N THR A 198 10.72 11.27 4.81
CA THR A 198 10.55 9.83 4.61
C THR A 198 9.84 9.53 3.28
N GLU A 199 8.75 10.22 2.99
CA GLU A 199 8.03 10.11 1.72
C GLU A 199 8.94 10.41 0.52
N ALA A 200 9.74 11.45 0.60
CA ALA A 200 10.71 11.79 -0.44
C ALA A 200 11.77 10.69 -0.63
N ALA A 201 12.23 10.06 0.46
CA ALA A 201 13.18 8.95 0.41
C ALA A 201 12.57 7.67 -0.18
N GLU A 202 11.30 7.37 0.10
CA GLU A 202 10.52 6.28 -0.53
C GLU A 202 10.33 6.55 -2.03
N MET A 203 9.98 7.77 -2.40
CA MET A 203 9.83 8.20 -3.80
C MET A 203 11.14 8.01 -4.58
N GLN A 204 12.26 8.38 -3.98
CA GLN A 204 13.60 8.26 -4.58
C GLN A 204 13.96 6.80 -4.89
N ALA A 205 13.47 5.84 -4.11
CA ALA A 205 13.74 4.43 -4.32
C ALA A 205 12.87 3.78 -5.41
N THR A 206 11.71 4.34 -5.73
CA THR A 206 10.69 3.72 -6.59
C THR A 206 11.22 3.19 -7.94
N PRO A 207 12.11 3.89 -8.69
CA PRO A 207 12.67 3.34 -9.94
C PRO A 207 13.53 2.09 -9.71
N SER A 208 14.29 2.04 -8.61
CA SER A 208 15.13 0.87 -8.27
C SER A 208 14.30 -0.29 -7.74
N ASP A 209 13.24 -0.04 -6.99
CA ASP A 209 12.31 -1.06 -6.50
C ASP A 209 11.63 -1.79 -7.66
N ARG A 210 11.18 -1.04 -8.66
CA ARG A 210 10.62 -1.58 -9.89
C ARG A 210 11.58 -2.56 -10.58
N LEU A 211 12.83 -2.14 -10.77
CA LEU A 211 13.86 -2.97 -11.41
C LEU A 211 14.20 -4.20 -10.58
N ALA A 212 14.31 -4.05 -9.25
CA ALA A 212 14.57 -5.16 -8.34
C ALA A 212 13.49 -6.25 -8.41
N LEU A 213 12.22 -5.85 -8.44
CA LEU A 213 11.10 -6.80 -8.61
C LEU A 213 11.08 -7.44 -10.00
N ALA A 214 11.34 -6.69 -11.06
CA ALA A 214 11.41 -7.23 -12.42
C ALA A 214 12.46 -8.35 -12.52
N LEU A 215 13.63 -8.17 -11.91
CA LEU A 215 14.70 -9.19 -11.86
C LEU A 215 14.28 -10.46 -11.10
N LYS A 216 13.39 -10.36 -10.12
CA LYS A 216 12.88 -11.52 -9.36
C LYS A 216 11.93 -12.41 -10.16
N ARG A 217 11.32 -11.90 -11.21
CA ARG A 217 10.41 -12.63 -12.11
C ARG A 217 9.30 -13.38 -11.36
N GLN A 218 8.75 -12.79 -10.31
CA GLN A 218 7.74 -13.45 -9.46
C GLN A 218 6.47 -13.81 -10.24
N LEU A 219 6.06 -12.94 -11.17
CA LEU A 219 4.87 -13.17 -12.02
C LEU A 219 4.98 -14.40 -12.92
N GLU A 220 6.18 -14.94 -13.09
CA GLU A 220 6.41 -16.17 -13.85
C GLU A 220 6.50 -17.43 -12.97
N LYS A 221 6.69 -17.23 -11.65
CA LYS A 221 6.95 -18.33 -10.69
C LYS A 221 5.69 -18.84 -10.00
N LEU A 222 4.56 -18.12 -10.10
CA LEU A 222 3.30 -18.46 -9.43
C LEU A 222 3.49 -18.69 -7.90
N PRO A 223 4.08 -17.74 -7.16
CA PRO A 223 4.57 -17.97 -5.80
C PRO A 223 3.47 -18.32 -4.80
N LEU A 224 2.24 -17.84 -5.01
CA LEU A 224 1.09 -18.13 -4.14
C LEU A 224 0.34 -19.40 -4.55
N LYS A 225 0.69 -20.04 -5.67
CA LYS A 225 0.04 -21.29 -6.13
C LYS A 225 -1.49 -21.17 -6.19
N ASP A 226 -2.19 -21.75 -5.23
CA ASP A 226 -3.65 -21.79 -5.14
C ASP A 226 -4.19 -20.87 -4.04
N TYR A 227 -3.33 -20.11 -3.35
CA TYR A 227 -3.77 -19.09 -2.39
C TYR A 227 -4.39 -17.88 -3.10
N PRO A 228 -5.49 -17.33 -2.57
CA PRO A 228 -6.28 -16.31 -3.26
C PRO A 228 -5.54 -14.99 -3.44
N VAL A 229 -5.70 -14.41 -4.63
CA VAL A 229 -5.24 -13.06 -4.97
C VAL A 229 -6.42 -12.24 -5.49
N SER A 230 -6.65 -11.07 -4.91
CA SER A 230 -7.61 -10.10 -5.42
C SER A 230 -6.91 -8.81 -5.85
N VAL A 231 -7.28 -8.28 -7.01
CA VAL A 231 -6.74 -7.02 -7.54
C VAL A 231 -7.89 -6.04 -7.71
N ILE A 232 -7.84 -4.95 -6.98
CA ILE A 232 -8.76 -3.82 -7.10
C ILE A 232 -8.07 -2.76 -7.97
N ILE A 233 -8.70 -2.38 -9.08
CA ILE A 233 -8.23 -1.34 -9.99
C ILE A 233 -9.13 -0.12 -9.84
N ALA A 234 -8.58 1.02 -9.44
CA ALA A 234 -9.28 2.30 -9.32
C ALA A 234 -9.18 3.14 -10.60
N ASP A 235 -9.94 4.23 -10.66
CA ASP A 235 -9.94 5.15 -11.80
C ASP A 235 -8.88 6.26 -11.64
N THR A 236 -7.65 5.90 -11.27
CA THR A 236 -6.48 6.80 -11.20
C THR A 236 -6.32 7.68 -12.46
N PRO A 237 -6.64 7.23 -13.68
CA PRO A 237 -6.65 8.12 -14.85
C PRO A 237 -7.52 9.36 -14.70
N GLU A 238 -8.64 9.28 -13.96
CA GLU A 238 -9.51 10.45 -13.71
C GLU A 238 -8.85 11.46 -12.75
N ASP A 239 -8.09 10.99 -11.78
CA ASP A 239 -7.34 11.88 -10.89
C ASP A 239 -6.31 12.69 -11.68
N PHE A 240 -5.55 12.04 -12.56
CA PHE A 240 -4.59 12.71 -13.43
C PHE A 240 -5.25 13.62 -14.46
N GLN A 241 -6.45 13.30 -14.94
CA GLN A 241 -7.21 14.20 -15.80
C GLN A 241 -7.58 15.50 -15.05
N LYS A 242 -8.09 15.38 -13.81
CA LYS A 242 -8.39 16.57 -12.97
C LYS A 242 -7.16 17.42 -12.73
N MET A 243 -6.04 16.77 -12.42
CA MET A 243 -4.76 17.45 -12.21
C MET A 243 -4.26 18.15 -13.47
N TYR A 244 -4.40 17.52 -14.65
CA TYR A 244 -4.09 18.11 -15.94
C TYR A 244 -4.95 19.35 -16.20
N ASP A 245 -6.27 19.22 -16.05
CA ASP A 245 -7.22 20.30 -16.32
C ASP A 245 -6.96 21.50 -15.42
N PHE A 246 -6.69 21.27 -14.13
CA PHE A 246 -6.31 22.30 -13.18
C PHE A 246 -4.99 23.00 -13.59
N GLY A 247 -3.97 22.24 -13.95
CA GLY A 247 -2.68 22.77 -14.35
C GLY A 247 -2.78 23.63 -15.62
N VAL A 248 -3.55 23.17 -16.61
CA VAL A 248 -3.82 23.93 -17.84
C VAL A 248 -4.58 25.22 -17.53
N ALA A 249 -5.61 25.18 -16.67
CA ALA A 249 -6.37 26.36 -16.24
C ALA A 249 -5.49 27.37 -15.48
N ALA A 250 -4.50 26.91 -14.73
CA ALA A 250 -3.50 27.73 -14.03
C ALA A 250 -2.43 28.31 -14.97
N GLY A 251 -2.41 27.94 -16.24
CA GLY A 251 -1.42 28.41 -17.23
C GLY A 251 -0.09 27.63 -17.18
N ASN A 252 -0.01 26.53 -16.47
CA ASN A 252 1.21 25.72 -16.30
C ASN A 252 1.58 24.98 -17.60
N GLY A 253 2.88 24.74 -17.77
CA GLY A 253 3.45 24.00 -18.90
C GLY A 253 3.33 24.74 -20.24
N THR A 254 4.21 24.39 -21.16
CA THR A 254 4.13 24.80 -22.57
C THR A 254 3.03 24.01 -23.30
N GLU A 255 2.73 24.41 -24.53
CA GLU A 255 1.81 23.64 -25.38
C GLU A 255 2.35 22.22 -25.66
N GLU A 256 3.67 22.09 -25.80
CA GLU A 256 4.34 20.80 -25.98
C GLU A 256 4.24 19.91 -24.72
N ASP A 257 4.44 20.46 -23.52
CA ASP A 257 4.28 19.75 -22.25
C ASP A 257 2.84 19.24 -22.09
N ARG A 258 1.85 20.11 -22.38
CA ARG A 258 0.43 19.76 -22.32
C ARG A 258 0.05 18.68 -23.34
N ALA A 259 0.58 18.77 -24.56
CA ALA A 259 0.34 17.77 -25.60
C ALA A 259 0.95 16.42 -25.22
N LEU A 260 2.15 16.42 -24.63
CA LEU A 260 2.81 15.21 -24.15
C LEU A 260 2.01 14.57 -23.01
N PHE A 261 1.60 15.33 -21.99
CA PHE A 261 0.79 14.83 -20.88
C PHE A 261 -0.54 14.23 -21.39
N ARG A 262 -1.25 14.91 -22.29
CA ARG A 262 -2.51 14.43 -22.89
C ARG A 262 -2.32 13.09 -23.59
N LYS A 263 -1.24 12.92 -24.36
CA LYS A 263 -0.90 11.66 -25.02
C LYS A 263 -0.78 10.49 -24.04
N TYR A 264 -0.35 10.77 -22.80
CA TYR A 264 -0.31 9.76 -21.74
C TYR A 264 -1.70 9.49 -21.18
N LEU A 265 -2.48 10.51 -20.87
CA LEU A 265 -3.84 10.36 -20.36
C LEU A 265 -4.68 9.48 -21.27
N ASP A 266 -4.59 9.66 -22.60
CA ASP A 266 -5.33 8.89 -23.61
C ASP A 266 -5.07 7.38 -23.53
N ARG A 267 -3.87 6.97 -23.06
CA ARG A 267 -3.46 5.58 -22.96
C ARG A 267 -3.45 5.03 -21.54
N TRP A 268 -3.52 5.91 -20.57
CA TRP A 268 -3.31 5.54 -19.17
C TRP A 268 -4.28 4.46 -18.69
N ARG A 269 -5.54 4.60 -19.00
CA ARG A 269 -6.56 3.64 -18.51
C ARG A 269 -6.26 2.22 -18.96
N GLU A 270 -5.94 2.05 -20.22
CA GLU A 270 -5.59 0.74 -20.77
C GLU A 270 -4.29 0.20 -20.19
N MET A 271 -3.25 1.03 -20.13
CA MET A 271 -1.94 0.64 -19.60
C MET A 271 -2.00 0.30 -18.12
N ASN A 272 -2.65 1.14 -17.31
CA ASN A 272 -2.77 0.92 -15.86
C ASN A 272 -3.53 -0.37 -15.56
N GLU A 273 -4.63 -0.63 -16.27
CA GLU A 273 -5.38 -1.87 -16.13
C GLU A 273 -4.55 -3.09 -16.53
N ASP A 274 -3.85 -3.05 -17.65
CA ASP A 274 -2.99 -4.13 -18.13
C ASP A 274 -1.86 -4.44 -17.12
N TRP A 275 -1.21 -3.41 -16.60
CA TRP A 275 -0.15 -3.57 -15.60
C TRP A 275 -0.64 -4.18 -14.30
N GLN A 276 -1.76 -3.71 -13.77
CA GLN A 276 -2.30 -4.24 -12.52
C GLN A 276 -2.84 -5.67 -12.69
N ARG A 277 -3.37 -6.03 -13.85
CA ARG A 277 -3.79 -7.40 -14.18
C ARG A 277 -2.64 -8.41 -14.14
N ASP A 278 -1.40 -8.00 -14.34
CA ASP A 278 -0.25 -8.87 -14.20
C ASP A 278 -0.15 -9.49 -12.79
N LEU A 279 -0.62 -8.79 -11.75
CA LEU A 279 -0.64 -9.30 -10.36
C LEU A 279 -1.52 -10.56 -10.20
N LEU A 280 -2.48 -10.79 -11.08
CA LEU A 280 -3.29 -12.01 -11.11
C LEU A 280 -2.42 -13.26 -11.37
N ARG A 281 -1.27 -13.11 -12.00
CA ARG A 281 -0.33 -14.21 -12.30
C ARG A 281 0.43 -14.72 -11.08
N LEU A 282 0.30 -14.05 -9.92
CA LEU A 282 0.88 -14.54 -8.66
C LEU A 282 0.19 -15.79 -8.14
N SER A 283 -1.06 -16.08 -8.58
CA SER A 283 -1.84 -17.25 -8.14
C SER A 283 -2.73 -17.81 -9.27
N ARG A 284 -3.06 -19.12 -9.18
CA ARG A 284 -4.11 -19.73 -10.02
C ARG A 284 -5.51 -19.31 -9.57
N LEU A 285 -5.68 -18.96 -8.29
CA LEU A 285 -6.94 -18.50 -7.74
C LEU A 285 -6.90 -16.98 -7.59
N SER A 286 -7.22 -16.29 -8.67
CA SER A 286 -7.16 -14.84 -8.69
C SER A 286 -8.40 -14.22 -9.30
N ARG A 287 -8.73 -12.99 -8.87
CA ARG A 287 -9.81 -12.19 -9.46
C ARG A 287 -9.43 -10.71 -9.52
N CYS A 288 -10.12 -9.97 -10.39
CA CYS A 288 -9.97 -8.54 -10.57
C CYS A 288 -11.32 -7.85 -10.36
N VAL A 289 -11.30 -6.73 -9.64
CA VAL A 289 -12.46 -5.85 -9.41
C VAL A 289 -12.09 -4.45 -9.86
N ARG A 290 -12.90 -3.88 -10.77
CA ARG A 290 -12.75 -2.47 -11.16
C ARG A 290 -13.70 -1.62 -10.32
N LEU A 291 -13.20 -0.50 -9.82
CA LEU A 291 -13.97 0.49 -9.06
C LEU A 291 -13.94 1.84 -9.78
N HIS A 292 -15.09 2.52 -9.78
CA HIS A 292 -15.19 3.91 -10.20
C HIS A 292 -14.97 4.81 -8.99
N CYS A 293 -13.71 4.99 -8.63
CA CYS A 293 -13.28 5.92 -7.59
C CYS A 293 -11.80 6.28 -7.79
N SER A 294 -11.36 7.35 -7.14
CA SER A 294 -9.96 7.78 -7.07
C SER A 294 -9.04 6.71 -6.50
N HIS A 295 -7.75 6.87 -6.74
CA HIS A 295 -6.64 6.04 -6.20
C HIS A 295 -6.77 5.71 -4.72
N ASN A 296 -7.30 6.64 -3.91
CA ASN A 296 -7.44 6.47 -2.46
C ASN A 296 -8.72 5.70 -2.08
N VAL A 297 -8.85 4.47 -2.54
CA VAL A 297 -9.99 3.58 -2.30
C VAL A 297 -10.30 3.43 -0.81
N GLN A 298 -9.29 3.37 0.05
CA GLN A 298 -9.40 3.25 1.51
C GLN A 298 -10.16 4.43 2.15
N LEU A 299 -10.06 5.61 1.53
CA LEU A 299 -10.71 6.84 2.01
C LEU A 299 -12.09 7.09 1.40
N LEU A 300 -12.42 6.44 0.27
CA LEU A 300 -13.64 6.70 -0.49
C LEU A 300 -14.62 5.52 -0.49
N GLN A 301 -14.11 4.29 -0.68
CA GLN A 301 -14.92 3.07 -0.82
C GLN A 301 -14.32 1.91 0.00
N PRO A 302 -14.08 2.04 1.33
CA PRO A 302 -13.45 1.00 2.13
C PRO A 302 -14.22 -0.32 2.13
N GLN A 303 -15.55 -0.30 1.95
CA GLN A 303 -16.38 -1.49 1.83
C GLN A 303 -15.96 -2.39 0.67
N SER A 304 -15.43 -1.82 -0.41
CA SER A 304 -14.93 -2.59 -1.55
C SER A 304 -13.68 -3.38 -1.18
N ILE A 305 -12.77 -2.79 -0.41
CA ILE A 305 -11.59 -3.49 0.12
C ILE A 305 -12.03 -4.62 1.06
N VAL A 306 -12.97 -4.34 1.95
CA VAL A 306 -13.49 -5.33 2.92
C VAL A 306 -14.10 -6.54 2.24
N LYS A 307 -14.86 -6.35 1.15
CA LYS A 307 -15.41 -7.47 0.35
C LYS A 307 -14.30 -8.36 -0.21
N GLU A 308 -13.18 -7.77 -0.63
CA GLU A 308 -12.05 -8.54 -1.15
C GLU A 308 -11.29 -9.27 -0.05
N ILE A 309 -11.17 -8.68 1.14
CA ILE A 309 -10.65 -9.36 2.32
C ILE A 309 -11.51 -10.58 2.68
N GLN A 310 -12.83 -10.41 2.74
CA GLN A 310 -13.77 -11.51 3.03
C GLN A 310 -13.68 -12.63 1.99
N TRP A 311 -13.61 -12.28 0.71
CA TRP A 311 -13.43 -13.25 -0.37
C TRP A 311 -12.11 -14.01 -0.22
N THR A 312 -11.02 -13.32 0.07
CA THR A 312 -9.69 -13.92 0.25
C THR A 312 -9.69 -14.89 1.43
N MET A 313 -10.26 -14.50 2.57
CA MET A 313 -10.38 -15.36 3.75
C MET A 313 -11.22 -16.62 3.49
N ALA A 314 -12.35 -16.46 2.83
CA ALA A 314 -13.25 -17.60 2.51
C ALA A 314 -12.57 -18.61 1.58
N ASN A 315 -11.80 -18.14 0.60
CA ASN A 315 -11.08 -19.00 -0.33
C ASN A 315 -9.85 -19.67 0.31
N TYR A 316 -9.14 -18.96 1.20
CA TYR A 316 -8.08 -19.57 2.01
C TYR A 316 -8.64 -20.73 2.86
N GLN A 317 -9.74 -20.52 3.57
CA GLN A 317 -10.38 -21.57 4.39
C GLN A 317 -10.82 -22.78 3.55
N SER A 318 -11.24 -22.56 2.32
CA SER A 318 -11.63 -23.62 1.39
C SER A 318 -10.43 -24.42 0.91
N ALA A 319 -9.28 -23.77 0.70
CA ALA A 319 -8.03 -24.44 0.30
C ALA A 319 -7.41 -25.29 1.41
N MET A 320 -7.77 -25.02 2.68
CA MET A 320 -7.29 -25.78 3.85
C MET A 320 -8.18 -26.99 4.19
N LYS A 321 -9.35 -27.11 3.55
CA LYS A 321 -10.21 -28.30 3.76
C LYS A 321 -9.61 -29.48 2.97
N PRO A 322 -9.43 -30.66 3.64
CA PRO A 322 -8.86 -31.84 3.00
C PRO A 322 -9.74 -32.39 1.87
#